data_eb00a1f82571ada2641556aacf636443
#
_entry.id   eb00a1f82571ada2641556aacf636443
#
_cell.length_a   1.000
_cell.length_b   1.000
_cell.length_c   1.000
_cell.angle_alpha   90.00
_cell.angle_beta   90.00
_cell.angle_gamma   90.00
#
_symmetry.space_group_name_H-M   'P 1'
#
loop_
_entity.id
_entity.type
_entity.pdbx_description
1 polymer ?
#
loop_
_entity_poly.entity_id
_entity_poly.type
_entity_poly.pdbx_seq_one_letter_code
_entity_poly.pdbx_strand_id
1 'polypeptide(L)'
;MGYAWQRGLIPIGLPAMQRAIELNGVAVESNLLSFALGRLAAGNPAALREEATAKTDDDTLEGLIARGINHLTGYQNAAWAQRFDTVVRRAQQTEQACAGSDASLPLTRAVARSLMKLMSYKDEYEVARLYTDGSFQRQLADQFEGDVKLEFHMAPPLLARPKNGQPPKKIALGAWMLPAMKLLAKGKALRGSWFDLFGHTEERRMERALVTQFERRVDELLANLTAERLPSAIQIAALPLSMRGYGHVKIANVALARAREAELLHRFDPQRYPKPPAAAPTAGQFRGIAVVAR
;
A
#
# COMPACT_ATOMS: atom_id res chain seq x y z
N MET A 1 19.76 2.78 9.92
CA MET A 1 21.19 2.69 10.34
C MET A 1 21.84 4.06 10.35
N GLY A 2 21.85 4.85 9.27
CA GLY A 2 22.49 6.19 9.22
C GLY A 2 22.02 7.17 10.29
N TYR A 3 20.72 7.20 10.63
CA TYR A 3 20.18 8.02 11.71
C TYR A 3 20.81 7.66 13.06
N ALA A 4 20.82 6.38 13.42
CA ALA A 4 21.39 5.90 14.68
C ALA A 4 22.89 6.17 14.76
N TRP A 5 23.62 6.02 13.63
CA TRP A 5 25.03 6.34 13.56
C TRP A 5 25.29 7.83 13.81
N GLN A 6 24.55 8.72 13.18
CA GLN A 6 24.71 10.18 13.36
C GLN A 6 24.36 10.63 14.79
N ARG A 7 23.50 9.88 15.49
CA ARG A 7 23.15 10.10 16.90
C ARG A 7 24.18 9.49 17.88
N GLY A 8 25.28 8.92 17.39
CA GLY A 8 26.32 8.33 18.21
C GLY A 8 25.95 6.97 18.86
N LEU A 9 24.88 6.33 18.38
CA LEU A 9 24.40 5.05 18.93
C LEU A 9 25.16 3.83 18.36
N ILE A 10 26.01 4.04 17.35
CA ILE A 10 26.79 2.99 16.72
C ILE A 10 28.28 3.39 16.83
N PRO A 11 29.11 2.69 17.65
CA PRO A 11 30.49 3.05 17.90
C PRO A 11 31.44 2.54 16.79
N ILE A 12 31.14 2.84 15.53
CA ILE A 12 31.93 2.46 14.37
C ILE A 12 32.21 3.70 13.52
N GLY A 13 33.42 3.86 13.03
CA GLY A 13 33.79 5.01 12.19
C GLY A 13 33.04 5.02 10.84
N LEU A 14 32.81 6.22 10.27
CA LEU A 14 32.10 6.39 9.00
C LEU A 14 32.74 5.59 7.85
N PRO A 15 34.07 5.62 7.64
CA PRO A 15 34.69 4.83 6.58
C PRO A 15 34.43 3.32 6.71
N ALA A 16 34.44 2.81 7.96
CA ALA A 16 34.15 1.39 8.20
C ALA A 16 32.69 1.02 7.91
N MET A 17 31.74 1.89 8.23
CA MET A 17 30.32 1.70 7.89
C MET A 17 30.08 1.70 6.38
N GLN A 18 30.69 2.65 5.67
CA GLN A 18 30.60 2.71 4.21
C GLN A 18 31.26 1.48 3.57
N ARG A 19 32.43 1.09 4.05
CA ARG A 19 33.12 -0.10 3.56
C ARG A 19 32.34 -1.40 3.82
N ALA A 20 31.66 -1.50 4.94
CA ALA A 20 30.79 -2.65 5.24
C ALA A 20 29.60 -2.74 4.26
N ILE A 21 29.01 -1.59 3.89
CA ILE A 21 27.95 -1.52 2.87
C ILE A 21 28.48 -1.97 1.50
N GLU A 22 29.64 -1.49 1.11
CA GLU A 22 30.30 -1.88 -0.15
C GLU A 22 30.60 -3.38 -0.19
N LEU A 23 31.18 -3.93 0.87
CA LEU A 23 31.53 -5.35 0.99
C LEU A 23 30.30 -6.28 0.97
N ASN A 24 29.14 -5.78 1.44
CA ASN A 24 27.90 -6.55 1.34
C ASN A 24 27.45 -6.81 -0.11
N GLY A 25 27.89 -5.99 -1.06
CA GLY A 25 27.70 -6.19 -2.50
C GLY A 25 26.26 -6.13 -3.01
N VAL A 26 25.26 -5.89 -2.13
CA VAL A 26 23.84 -5.85 -2.49
C VAL A 26 23.38 -4.41 -2.50
N ALA A 27 22.89 -3.92 -3.65
CA ALA A 27 22.30 -2.57 -3.81
C ALA A 27 23.16 -1.46 -3.16
N VAL A 28 24.49 -1.49 -3.38
CA VAL A 28 25.48 -0.69 -2.66
C VAL A 28 25.16 0.79 -2.71
N GLU A 29 24.90 1.36 -3.89
CA GLU A 29 24.59 2.79 -4.05
C GLU A 29 23.31 3.18 -3.31
N SER A 30 22.26 2.39 -3.43
CA SER A 30 20.97 2.63 -2.74
C SER A 30 21.13 2.55 -1.22
N ASN A 31 21.97 1.63 -0.72
CA ASN A 31 22.25 1.50 0.70
C ASN A 31 23.11 2.66 1.23
N LEU A 32 24.11 3.12 0.46
CA LEU A 32 24.91 4.31 0.79
C LEU A 32 24.04 5.56 0.82
N LEU A 33 23.15 5.73 -0.18
CA LEU A 33 22.20 6.86 -0.22
C LEU A 33 21.24 6.80 0.97
N SER A 34 20.66 5.63 1.28
CA SER A 34 19.77 5.45 2.42
C SER A 34 20.49 5.72 3.75
N PHE A 35 21.77 5.36 3.85
CA PHE A 35 22.61 5.68 5.00
C PHE A 35 22.85 7.18 5.13
N ALA A 36 23.16 7.86 4.01
CA ALA A 36 23.37 9.32 3.97
C ALA A 36 22.09 10.08 4.31
N LEU A 37 20.93 9.71 3.77
CA LEU A 37 19.63 10.29 4.10
C LEU A 37 19.27 10.10 5.58
N GLY A 38 19.58 8.94 6.14
CA GLY A 38 19.40 8.70 7.56
C GLY A 38 20.28 9.60 8.43
N ARG A 39 21.51 9.90 8.02
CA ARG A 39 22.39 10.86 8.68
C ARG A 39 21.84 12.29 8.58
N LEU A 40 21.39 12.69 7.40
CA LEU A 40 20.77 14.00 7.17
C LEU A 40 19.53 14.18 8.03
N ALA A 41 18.68 13.14 8.14
CA ALA A 41 17.49 13.15 9.01
C ALA A 41 17.82 13.41 10.49
N ALA A 42 18.98 12.94 10.96
CA ALA A 42 19.41 13.12 12.33
C ALA A 42 20.11 14.45 12.59
N GLY A 43 20.85 14.99 11.59
CA GLY A 43 21.65 16.20 11.69
C GLY A 43 20.90 17.46 11.26
N ASN A 44 20.11 17.37 10.19
CA ASN A 44 19.30 18.47 9.68
C ASN A 44 17.96 17.98 9.13
N PRO A 45 16.97 17.73 9.99
CA PRO A 45 15.65 17.25 9.56
C PRO A 45 14.88 18.27 8.71
N ALA A 46 15.23 19.55 8.75
CA ALA A 46 14.60 20.59 7.95
C ALA A 46 14.92 20.42 6.45
N ALA A 47 16.17 20.11 6.10
CA ALA A 47 16.58 19.88 4.72
C ALA A 47 15.80 18.75 4.04
N LEU A 48 15.48 17.66 4.77
CA LEU A 48 14.62 16.58 4.26
C LEU A 48 13.17 17.02 4.05
N ARG A 49 12.68 17.96 4.84
CA ARG A 49 11.31 18.49 4.68
C ARG A 49 11.22 19.41 3.47
N GLU A 50 12.23 20.17 3.17
CA GLU A 50 12.29 21.05 1.96
C GLU A 50 12.27 20.21 0.67
N GLU A 51 13.05 19.13 0.58
CA GLU A 51 13.00 18.21 -0.56
C GLU A 51 11.67 17.44 -0.64
N ALA A 52 11.11 17.03 0.51
CA ALA A 52 9.81 16.36 0.56
C ALA A 52 8.64 17.31 0.26
N THR A 53 8.81 18.62 0.34
CA THR A 53 7.78 19.64 0.08
C THR A 53 7.83 20.25 -1.32
N ALA A 54 8.72 19.82 -2.18
CA ALA A 54 8.62 20.11 -3.61
C ALA A 54 7.30 19.51 -4.13
N LYS A 55 6.22 20.31 -4.01
CA LYS A 55 4.89 19.96 -4.50
C LYS A 55 4.96 19.81 -6.01
N THR A 56 4.97 18.60 -6.49
CA THR A 56 4.65 18.31 -7.88
C THR A 56 3.13 18.51 -8.07
N ASP A 57 2.67 18.82 -9.27
CA ASP A 57 1.21 18.81 -9.60
C ASP A 57 0.53 17.51 -9.14
N ASP A 58 1.32 16.47 -8.98
CA ASP A 58 0.96 15.19 -8.40
C ASP A 58 0.52 15.23 -6.93
N ASP A 59 0.87 16.26 -6.16
CA ASP A 59 0.48 16.42 -4.75
C ASP A 59 -0.84 17.16 -4.56
N THR A 60 -1.42 17.70 -5.63
CA THR A 60 -2.76 18.30 -5.57
C THR A 60 -3.83 17.23 -5.36
N LEU A 61 -4.97 17.60 -4.78
CA LEU A 61 -6.10 16.68 -4.66
C LEU A 61 -6.59 16.22 -6.05
N GLU A 62 -6.69 17.14 -6.99
CA GLU A 62 -7.11 16.82 -8.36
C GLU A 62 -6.11 15.89 -9.07
N GLY A 63 -4.81 16.11 -8.88
CA GLY A 63 -3.78 15.20 -9.37
C GLY A 63 -3.90 13.80 -8.76
N LEU A 64 -4.18 13.68 -7.47
CA LEU A 64 -4.42 12.40 -6.81
C LEU A 64 -5.66 11.70 -7.38
N ILE A 65 -6.76 12.42 -7.60
CA ILE A 65 -8.00 11.87 -8.18
C ILE A 65 -7.75 11.44 -9.63
N ALA A 66 -7.12 12.28 -10.43
CA ALA A 66 -6.81 11.98 -11.84
C ALA A 66 -5.94 10.72 -11.97
N ARG A 67 -4.91 10.58 -11.13
CA ARG A 67 -4.10 9.35 -11.07
C ARG A 67 -4.93 8.14 -10.70
N GLY A 68 -5.81 8.26 -9.69
CA GLY A 68 -6.71 7.19 -9.28
C GLY A 68 -7.60 6.73 -10.42
N ILE A 69 -8.24 7.66 -11.13
CA ILE A 69 -9.10 7.40 -12.28
C ILE A 69 -8.31 6.69 -13.39
N ASN A 70 -7.15 7.22 -13.76
CA ASN A 70 -6.30 6.64 -14.80
C ASN A 70 -5.84 5.22 -14.42
N HIS A 71 -5.36 5.04 -13.20
CA HIS A 71 -4.92 3.74 -12.69
C HIS A 71 -6.05 2.72 -12.69
N LEU A 72 -7.23 3.06 -12.17
CA LEU A 72 -8.37 2.14 -12.06
C LEU A 72 -9.03 1.84 -13.40
N THR A 73 -8.97 2.77 -14.35
CA THR A 73 -9.35 2.52 -15.75
C THR A 73 -8.42 1.48 -16.38
N GLY A 74 -7.11 1.62 -16.17
CA GLY A 74 -6.12 0.63 -16.60
C GLY A 74 -6.27 -0.72 -15.88
N TYR A 75 -6.55 -0.68 -14.57
CA TYR A 75 -6.73 -1.86 -13.72
C TYR A 75 -7.94 -2.70 -14.14
N GLN A 76 -9.09 -2.08 -14.35
CA GLN A 76 -10.31 -2.79 -14.77
C GLN A 76 -10.99 -2.11 -15.96
N ASN A 77 -11.71 -1.01 -15.75
CA ASN A 77 -12.43 -0.26 -16.79
C ASN A 77 -12.87 1.12 -16.29
N ALA A 78 -13.46 1.92 -17.18
CA ALA A 78 -13.93 3.27 -16.85
C ALA A 78 -15.06 3.26 -15.79
N ALA A 79 -15.94 2.27 -15.79
CA ALA A 79 -17.02 2.19 -14.77
C ALA A 79 -16.46 1.98 -13.35
N TRP A 80 -15.38 1.19 -13.24
CA TRP A 80 -14.67 0.98 -11.97
C TRP A 80 -14.02 2.28 -11.49
N ALA A 81 -13.38 3.02 -12.39
CA ALA A 81 -12.81 4.34 -12.09
C ALA A 81 -13.88 5.38 -11.73
N GLN A 82 -15.04 5.36 -12.41
CA GLN A 82 -16.16 6.25 -12.09
C GLN A 82 -16.72 5.99 -10.68
N ARG A 83 -16.78 4.72 -10.25
CA ARG A 83 -17.18 4.36 -8.88
C ARG A 83 -16.25 5.00 -7.85
N PHE A 84 -14.95 4.97 -8.08
CA PHE A 84 -13.95 5.64 -7.25
C PHE A 84 -14.19 7.16 -7.21
N ASP A 85 -14.29 7.80 -8.37
CA ASP A 85 -14.47 9.26 -8.48
C ASP A 85 -15.73 9.71 -7.75
N THR A 86 -16.84 9.00 -7.92
CA THR A 86 -18.12 9.32 -7.25
C THR A 86 -17.98 9.34 -5.73
N VAL A 87 -17.31 8.35 -5.14
CA VAL A 87 -17.12 8.30 -3.68
C VAL A 87 -16.21 9.42 -3.20
N VAL A 88 -15.10 9.67 -3.92
CA VAL A 88 -14.13 10.70 -3.54
C VAL A 88 -14.74 12.10 -3.68
N ARG A 89 -15.48 12.38 -4.77
CA ARG A 89 -16.16 13.69 -4.96
C ARG A 89 -17.21 13.95 -3.89
N ARG A 90 -17.95 12.94 -3.47
CA ARG A 90 -18.89 13.07 -2.36
C ARG A 90 -18.19 13.39 -1.05
N ALA A 91 -17.06 12.73 -0.76
CA ALA A 91 -16.22 13.04 0.40
C ALA A 91 -15.72 14.50 0.34
N GLN A 92 -15.27 14.94 -0.83
CA GLN A 92 -14.80 16.31 -1.07
C GLN A 92 -15.90 17.34 -0.76
N GLN A 93 -17.08 17.16 -1.33
CA GLN A 93 -18.21 18.08 -1.12
C GLN A 93 -18.61 18.16 0.35
N THR A 94 -18.68 17.01 1.03
CA THR A 94 -19.08 16.97 2.45
C THR A 94 -18.02 17.58 3.36
N GLU A 95 -16.75 17.31 3.11
CA GLU A 95 -15.66 17.89 3.90
C GLU A 95 -15.56 19.40 3.69
N GLN A 96 -15.71 19.89 2.46
CA GLN A 96 -15.76 21.33 2.16
C GLN A 96 -16.92 22.04 2.87
N ALA A 97 -18.08 21.42 2.90
CA ALA A 97 -19.23 21.99 3.63
C ALA A 97 -18.99 22.04 5.15
N CYS A 98 -18.22 21.10 5.70
CA CYS A 98 -17.92 21.03 7.13
C CYS A 98 -16.74 21.93 7.56
N ALA A 99 -15.67 21.99 6.76
CA ALA A 99 -14.39 22.61 7.12
C ALA A 99 -14.07 23.90 6.35
N GLY A 100 -14.91 24.27 5.36
CA GLY A 100 -14.68 25.40 4.45
C GLY A 100 -13.93 25.02 3.17
N SER A 101 -14.08 25.85 2.13
CA SER A 101 -13.54 25.57 0.79
C SER A 101 -12.02 25.63 0.69
N ASP A 102 -11.36 26.39 1.59
CA ASP A 102 -9.91 26.56 1.58
C ASP A 102 -9.15 25.50 2.39
N ALA A 103 -9.86 24.50 2.91
CA ALA A 103 -9.28 23.42 3.69
C ALA A 103 -8.41 22.50 2.81
N SER A 104 -7.34 21.94 3.38
CA SER A 104 -6.44 20.98 2.71
C SER A 104 -7.10 19.64 2.38
N LEU A 105 -8.35 19.45 2.79
CA LEU A 105 -9.21 18.26 2.56
C LEU A 105 -8.53 16.92 2.93
N PRO A 106 -8.06 16.76 4.18
CA PRO A 106 -7.33 15.58 4.60
C PRO A 106 -8.20 14.30 4.63
N LEU A 107 -9.50 14.41 4.92
CA LEU A 107 -10.43 13.28 4.86
C LEU A 107 -10.58 12.79 3.43
N THR A 108 -10.83 13.69 2.48
CA THR A 108 -10.96 13.37 1.05
C THR A 108 -9.68 12.71 0.52
N ARG A 109 -8.52 13.22 0.90
CA ARG A 109 -7.23 12.61 0.53
C ARG A 109 -7.04 11.21 1.12
N ALA A 110 -7.46 11.02 2.37
CA ALA A 110 -7.41 9.70 3.02
C ALA A 110 -8.36 8.71 2.33
N VAL A 111 -9.59 9.13 2.01
CA VAL A 111 -10.57 8.34 1.26
C VAL A 111 -10.00 7.97 -0.11
N ALA A 112 -9.50 8.94 -0.88
CA ALA A 112 -8.95 8.68 -2.22
C ALA A 112 -7.80 7.66 -2.20
N ARG A 113 -6.81 7.84 -1.33
CA ARG A 113 -5.67 6.92 -1.22
C ARG A 113 -6.09 5.52 -0.78
N SER A 114 -6.97 5.43 0.20
CA SER A 114 -7.44 4.16 0.75
C SER A 114 -8.31 3.39 -0.24
N LEU A 115 -9.26 4.08 -0.88
CA LEU A 115 -10.15 3.47 -1.85
C LEU A 115 -9.38 3.01 -3.10
N MET A 116 -8.49 3.84 -3.65
CA MET A 116 -7.63 3.45 -4.77
C MET A 116 -6.84 2.18 -4.44
N LYS A 117 -6.23 2.12 -3.25
CA LYS A 117 -5.49 0.94 -2.78
C LYS A 117 -6.37 -0.31 -2.68
N LEU A 118 -7.57 -0.19 -2.10
CA LEU A 118 -8.50 -1.31 -1.96
C LEU A 118 -9.04 -1.78 -3.31
N MET A 119 -9.36 -0.84 -4.21
CA MET A 119 -9.90 -1.13 -5.54
C MET A 119 -8.87 -1.68 -6.52
N SER A 120 -7.57 -1.55 -6.23
CA SER A 120 -6.47 -2.06 -7.04
C SER A 120 -5.66 -3.15 -6.34
N TYR A 121 -6.35 -4.12 -5.72
CA TYR A 121 -5.67 -5.26 -5.11
C TYR A 121 -4.90 -6.08 -6.14
N LYS A 122 -3.73 -6.59 -5.73
CA LYS A 122 -2.83 -7.33 -6.62
C LYS A 122 -3.39 -8.73 -6.88
N ASP A 123 -3.80 -8.98 -8.11
CA ASP A 123 -4.18 -10.30 -8.61
C ASP A 123 -3.36 -10.69 -9.84
N GLU A 124 -3.64 -11.86 -10.40
CA GLU A 124 -2.93 -12.44 -11.52
C GLU A 124 -3.08 -11.59 -12.79
N TYR A 125 -4.26 -10.98 -13.00
CA TYR A 125 -4.52 -10.09 -14.13
C TYR A 125 -3.71 -8.80 -14.02
N GLU A 126 -3.63 -8.22 -12.82
CA GLU A 126 -2.87 -6.99 -12.59
C GLU A 126 -1.36 -7.24 -12.69
N VAL A 127 -0.86 -8.34 -12.15
CA VAL A 127 0.54 -8.73 -12.34
C VAL A 127 0.87 -8.87 -13.82
N ALA A 128 0.01 -9.55 -14.58
CA ALA A 128 0.20 -9.71 -16.01
C ALA A 128 0.16 -8.37 -16.78
N ARG A 129 -0.75 -7.46 -16.39
CA ARG A 129 -0.84 -6.12 -16.97
C ARG A 129 0.44 -5.32 -16.74
N LEU A 130 0.93 -5.26 -15.50
CA LEU A 130 2.12 -4.49 -15.14
C LEU A 130 3.37 -4.93 -15.89
N TYR A 131 3.48 -6.20 -16.27
CA TYR A 131 4.58 -6.69 -17.09
C TYR A 131 4.38 -6.46 -18.58
N THR A 132 3.18 -6.12 -19.06
CA THR A 132 2.85 -6.12 -20.48
C THR A 132 2.24 -4.82 -21.01
N ASP A 133 2.03 -3.80 -20.17
CA ASP A 133 1.49 -2.49 -20.55
C ASP A 133 2.53 -1.53 -21.16
N GLY A 134 3.77 -1.95 -21.27
CA GLY A 134 4.88 -1.19 -21.84
C GLY A 134 5.65 -0.34 -20.80
N SER A 135 5.12 -0.13 -19.61
CA SER A 135 5.83 0.64 -18.54
C SER A 135 7.06 -0.11 -18.04
N PHE A 136 6.92 -1.42 -17.82
CA PHE A 136 8.01 -2.29 -17.41
C PHE A 136 9.16 -2.32 -18.42
N GLN A 137 8.84 -2.45 -19.72
CA GLN A 137 9.85 -2.46 -20.78
C GLN A 137 10.59 -1.11 -20.87
N ARG A 138 9.87 0.01 -20.72
CA ARG A 138 10.51 1.33 -20.66
C ARG A 138 11.46 1.45 -19.47
N GLN A 139 11.03 1.05 -18.28
CA GLN A 139 11.89 1.07 -17.09
C GLN A 139 13.15 0.21 -17.24
N LEU A 140 13.04 -0.96 -17.92
CA LEU A 140 14.23 -1.78 -18.22
C LEU A 140 15.17 -1.09 -19.20
N ALA A 141 14.64 -0.48 -20.26
CA ALA A 141 15.45 0.24 -21.24
C ALA A 141 16.14 1.47 -20.64
N ASP A 142 15.49 2.13 -19.67
CA ASP A 142 16.04 3.29 -18.97
C ASP A 142 17.13 2.92 -17.94
N GLN A 143 17.09 1.70 -17.40
CA GLN A 143 17.98 1.27 -16.33
C GLN A 143 19.13 0.36 -16.78
N PHE A 144 18.99 -0.30 -17.93
CA PHE A 144 19.95 -1.29 -18.43
C PHE A 144 20.31 -1.03 -19.89
N GLU A 145 21.59 -1.13 -20.21
CA GLU A 145 22.10 -1.10 -21.58
C GLU A 145 22.34 -2.53 -22.08
N GLY A 146 22.12 -2.76 -23.39
CA GLY A 146 22.35 -4.04 -24.05
C GLY A 146 21.18 -5.03 -23.96
N ASP A 147 21.44 -6.30 -24.29
CA ASP A 147 20.43 -7.34 -24.33
C ASP A 147 20.07 -7.84 -22.93
N VAL A 148 18.88 -7.51 -22.45
CA VAL A 148 18.38 -7.93 -21.14
C VAL A 148 17.68 -9.26 -21.22
N LYS A 149 18.19 -10.28 -20.52
CA LYS A 149 17.53 -11.57 -20.36
C LYS A 149 16.56 -11.54 -19.19
N LEU A 150 15.27 -11.68 -19.47
CA LEU A 150 14.22 -11.70 -18.45
C LEU A 150 13.95 -13.12 -17.96
N GLU A 151 13.90 -13.29 -16.65
CA GLU A 151 13.50 -14.50 -15.97
C GLU A 151 12.46 -14.17 -14.88
N PHE A 152 11.31 -14.82 -14.94
CA PHE A 152 10.19 -14.58 -14.01
C PHE A 152 10.13 -15.71 -12.98
N HIS A 153 10.38 -15.40 -11.71
CA HIS A 153 10.21 -16.34 -10.60
C HIS A 153 8.79 -16.27 -10.03
N MET A 154 7.91 -17.14 -10.49
CA MET A 154 6.49 -17.12 -10.17
C MET A 154 6.04 -18.44 -9.56
N ALA A 155 4.97 -18.37 -8.75
CA ALA A 155 4.26 -19.53 -8.24
C ALA A 155 2.79 -19.45 -8.69
N PRO A 156 2.49 -19.79 -9.97
CA PRO A 156 1.13 -19.71 -10.49
C PRO A 156 0.21 -20.64 -9.68
N PRO A 157 -0.96 -20.17 -9.19
CA PRO A 157 -1.85 -20.97 -8.34
C PRO A 157 -2.30 -22.30 -8.97
N LEU A 158 -2.37 -22.37 -10.29
CA LEU A 158 -2.75 -23.56 -11.04
C LEU A 158 -1.62 -24.61 -11.13
N LEU A 159 -0.34 -24.19 -11.05
CA LEU A 159 0.82 -25.05 -11.21
C LEU A 159 1.55 -25.33 -9.90
N ALA A 160 1.48 -24.41 -8.95
CA ALA A 160 2.20 -24.47 -7.69
C ALA A 160 1.24 -24.68 -6.52
N ARG A 161 0.96 -25.91 -6.16
CA ARG A 161 0.15 -26.24 -4.97
C ARG A 161 1.04 -26.24 -3.73
N PRO A 162 0.61 -25.63 -2.61
CA PRO A 162 1.30 -25.72 -1.34
C PRO A 162 1.34 -27.20 -0.90
N LYS A 163 2.52 -27.69 -0.54
CA LYS A 163 2.68 -29.02 0.08
C LYS A 163 3.04 -28.83 1.55
N ASN A 164 2.33 -29.51 2.44
CA ASN A 164 2.65 -29.60 3.88
C ASN A 164 2.83 -28.23 4.59
N GLY A 165 1.99 -27.24 4.30
CA GLY A 165 2.04 -25.94 4.98
C GLY A 165 3.24 -25.06 4.54
N GLN A 166 4.07 -25.51 3.58
CA GLN A 166 5.14 -24.70 3.02
C GLN A 166 4.62 -23.85 1.86
N PRO A 167 5.18 -22.63 1.67
CA PRO A 167 4.83 -21.80 0.54
C PRO A 167 5.14 -22.54 -0.79
N PRO A 168 4.34 -22.32 -1.84
CA PRO A 168 4.55 -22.98 -3.12
C PRO A 168 5.90 -22.61 -3.71
N LYS A 169 6.60 -23.61 -4.28
CA LYS A 169 7.90 -23.38 -4.95
C LYS A 169 7.72 -22.44 -6.14
N LYS A 170 8.57 -21.44 -6.21
CA LYS A 170 8.64 -20.57 -7.39
C LYS A 170 9.26 -21.33 -8.56
N ILE A 171 8.69 -21.16 -9.74
CA ILE A 171 9.17 -21.73 -10.99
C ILE A 171 9.80 -20.58 -11.80
N ALA A 172 11.00 -20.80 -12.32
CA ALA A 172 11.67 -19.85 -13.19
C ALA A 172 11.12 -20.01 -14.63
N LEU A 173 10.61 -18.93 -15.19
CA LEU A 173 10.00 -18.89 -16.52
C LEU A 173 10.67 -17.78 -17.33
N GLY A 174 11.07 -18.08 -18.56
CA GLY A 174 11.74 -17.12 -19.44
C GLY A 174 10.79 -16.08 -20.08
N ALA A 175 11.35 -15.19 -20.88
CA ALA A 175 10.64 -14.12 -21.59
C ALA A 175 9.51 -14.61 -22.51
N TRP A 176 9.50 -15.89 -22.90
CA TRP A 176 8.43 -16.52 -23.65
C TRP A 176 7.05 -16.46 -22.96
N MET A 177 7.03 -16.21 -21.65
CA MET A 177 5.79 -16.00 -20.87
C MET A 177 5.08 -14.69 -21.21
N LEU A 178 5.75 -13.67 -21.73
CA LEU A 178 5.18 -12.34 -21.97
C LEU A 178 3.92 -12.39 -22.87
N PRO A 179 3.86 -13.14 -23.99
CA PRO A 179 2.64 -13.30 -24.77
C PRO A 179 1.49 -13.90 -23.97
N ALA A 180 1.75 -14.91 -23.14
CA ALA A 180 0.74 -15.51 -22.27
C ALA A 180 0.24 -14.52 -21.21
N MET A 181 1.15 -13.74 -20.60
CA MET A 181 0.78 -12.66 -19.69
C MET A 181 -0.05 -11.58 -20.38
N LYS A 182 0.28 -11.22 -21.63
CA LYS A 182 -0.50 -10.24 -22.42
C LYS A 182 -1.93 -10.72 -22.67
N LEU A 183 -2.11 -12.01 -22.92
CA LEU A 183 -3.44 -12.62 -23.03
C LEU A 183 -4.16 -12.62 -21.66
N LEU A 184 -3.46 -13.02 -20.59
CA LEU A 184 -4.00 -13.03 -19.24
C LEU A 184 -4.44 -11.63 -18.78
N ALA A 185 -3.67 -10.60 -19.09
CA ALA A 185 -4.01 -9.21 -18.77
C ALA A 185 -5.34 -8.76 -19.39
N LYS A 186 -5.72 -9.28 -20.59
CA LYS A 186 -7.03 -9.03 -21.18
C LYS A 186 -8.17 -9.66 -20.38
N GLY A 187 -7.89 -10.71 -19.61
CA GLY A 187 -8.84 -11.36 -18.71
C GLY A 187 -9.31 -10.48 -17.55
N LYS A 188 -8.73 -9.29 -17.34
CA LYS A 188 -9.18 -8.32 -16.33
C LYS A 188 -10.68 -7.98 -16.42
N ALA A 189 -11.26 -8.07 -17.62
CA ALA A 189 -12.70 -7.87 -17.84
C ALA A 189 -13.57 -8.93 -17.16
N LEU A 190 -13.03 -10.11 -16.86
CA LEU A 190 -13.72 -11.21 -16.17
C LEU A 190 -13.70 -11.06 -14.66
N ARG A 191 -12.89 -10.12 -14.13
CA ARG A 191 -12.71 -9.91 -12.68
C ARG A 191 -14.05 -9.69 -11.99
N GLY A 192 -14.32 -10.51 -10.98
CA GLY A 192 -15.56 -10.45 -10.21
C GLY A 192 -16.80 -11.08 -10.90
N SER A 193 -16.67 -11.59 -12.13
CA SER A 193 -17.72 -12.34 -12.81
C SER A 193 -17.65 -13.83 -12.41
N TRP A 194 -18.64 -14.60 -12.84
CA TRP A 194 -18.65 -16.06 -12.68
C TRP A 194 -17.45 -16.74 -13.39
N PHE A 195 -16.95 -16.15 -14.46
CA PHE A 195 -15.82 -16.66 -15.24
C PHE A 195 -14.45 -16.23 -14.71
N ASP A 196 -14.39 -15.54 -13.57
CA ASP A 196 -13.16 -15.13 -12.92
C ASP A 196 -12.45 -16.33 -12.28
N LEU A 197 -11.54 -16.97 -13.00
CA LEU A 197 -10.80 -18.17 -12.56
C LEU A 197 -10.07 -17.97 -11.23
N PHE A 198 -9.63 -16.76 -10.92
CA PHE A 198 -8.85 -16.45 -9.72
C PHE A 198 -9.72 -15.83 -8.61
N GLY A 199 -10.92 -15.37 -8.96
CA GLY A 199 -11.82 -14.62 -8.09
C GLY A 199 -12.49 -15.42 -6.97
N HIS A 200 -12.46 -16.76 -7.04
CA HIS A 200 -13.21 -17.63 -6.14
C HIS A 200 -12.48 -17.98 -4.83
N THR A 201 -11.22 -17.56 -4.66
CA THR A 201 -10.46 -17.78 -3.43
C THR A 201 -11.01 -16.93 -2.28
N GLU A 202 -10.80 -17.40 -1.04
CA GLU A 202 -11.20 -16.64 0.17
C GLU A 202 -10.50 -15.27 0.23
N GLU A 203 -9.24 -15.22 -0.17
CA GLU A 203 -8.47 -13.97 -0.23
C GLU A 203 -9.12 -12.96 -1.18
N ARG A 204 -9.51 -13.39 -2.39
CA ARG A 204 -10.17 -12.51 -3.38
C ARG A 204 -11.57 -12.09 -2.95
N ARG A 205 -12.31 -12.95 -2.27
CA ARG A 205 -13.60 -12.57 -1.66
C ARG A 205 -13.42 -11.53 -0.58
N MET A 206 -12.42 -11.69 0.28
CA MET A 206 -12.06 -10.71 1.31
C MET A 206 -11.68 -9.37 0.69
N GLU A 207 -10.83 -9.34 -0.36
CA GLU A 207 -10.44 -8.11 -1.04
C GLU A 207 -11.64 -7.32 -1.58
N ARG A 208 -12.56 -8.00 -2.27
CA ARG A 208 -13.79 -7.37 -2.76
C ARG A 208 -14.71 -6.89 -1.63
N ALA A 209 -14.81 -7.68 -0.56
CA ALA A 209 -15.59 -7.29 0.60
C ALA A 209 -15.03 -6.04 1.29
N LEU A 210 -13.70 -5.90 1.36
CA LEU A 210 -13.05 -4.72 1.93
C LEU A 210 -13.40 -3.44 1.15
N VAL A 211 -13.50 -3.48 -0.18
CA VAL A 211 -13.94 -2.33 -0.99
C VAL A 211 -15.34 -1.89 -0.58
N THR A 212 -16.31 -2.82 -0.61
CA THR A 212 -17.71 -2.52 -0.30
C THR A 212 -17.91 -2.09 1.16
N GLN A 213 -17.17 -2.71 2.10
CA GLN A 213 -17.20 -2.33 3.50
C GLN A 213 -16.64 -0.91 3.70
N PHE A 214 -15.56 -0.57 3.00
CA PHE A 214 -14.98 0.76 3.11
C PHE A 214 -15.90 1.84 2.53
N GLU A 215 -16.52 1.61 1.39
CA GLU A 215 -17.49 2.56 0.82
C GLU A 215 -18.65 2.82 1.78
N ARG A 216 -19.23 1.76 2.36
CA ARG A 216 -20.30 1.91 3.38
C ARG A 216 -19.80 2.69 4.59
N ARG A 217 -18.57 2.44 5.02
CA ARG A 217 -17.96 3.18 6.13
C ARG A 217 -17.79 4.65 5.79
N VAL A 218 -17.34 4.97 4.59
CA VAL A 218 -17.25 6.36 4.12
C VAL A 218 -18.64 7.02 4.14
N ASP A 219 -19.68 6.35 3.64
CA ASP A 219 -21.06 6.86 3.66
C ASP A 219 -21.54 7.18 5.09
N GLU A 220 -21.27 6.27 6.04
CA GLU A 220 -21.62 6.46 7.45
C GLU A 220 -20.88 7.66 8.08
N LEU A 221 -19.57 7.82 7.76
CA LEU A 221 -18.78 8.93 8.25
C LEU A 221 -19.29 10.26 7.70
N LEU A 222 -19.55 10.33 6.39
CA LEU A 222 -20.00 11.55 5.72
C LEU A 222 -21.40 11.99 6.19
N ALA A 223 -22.30 11.03 6.40
CA ALA A 223 -23.66 11.33 6.89
C ALA A 223 -23.68 11.94 8.31
N ASN A 224 -22.63 11.75 9.09
CA ASN A 224 -22.55 12.21 10.49
C ASN A 224 -21.33 13.10 10.74
N LEU A 225 -20.75 13.68 9.68
CA LEU A 225 -19.53 14.48 9.76
C LEU A 225 -19.82 15.84 10.43
N THR A 226 -19.00 16.17 11.41
CA THR A 226 -18.94 17.50 12.04
C THR A 226 -17.49 17.91 12.19
N ALA A 227 -17.21 19.19 12.42
CA ALA A 227 -15.84 19.67 12.65
C ALA A 227 -15.14 18.93 13.81
N GLU A 228 -15.88 18.61 14.86
CA GLU A 228 -15.37 17.86 16.02
C GLU A 228 -15.05 16.40 15.69
N ARG A 229 -15.82 15.79 14.80
CA ARG A 229 -15.66 14.38 14.37
C ARG A 229 -14.63 14.20 13.26
N LEU A 230 -14.29 15.28 12.55
CA LEU A 230 -13.37 15.24 11.41
C LEU A 230 -12.02 14.56 11.71
N PRO A 231 -11.32 14.82 12.84
CA PRO A 231 -10.05 14.14 13.13
C PRO A 231 -10.18 12.63 13.25
N SER A 232 -11.27 12.14 13.83
CA SER A 232 -11.54 10.68 13.92
C SER A 232 -11.91 10.10 12.57
N ALA A 233 -12.71 10.80 11.76
CA ALA A 233 -13.07 10.39 10.41
C ALA A 233 -11.83 10.21 9.51
N ILE A 234 -10.88 11.15 9.56
CA ILE A 234 -9.60 11.07 8.83
C ILE A 234 -8.83 9.80 9.21
N GLN A 235 -8.71 9.53 10.52
CA GLN A 235 -7.99 8.35 11.00
C GLN A 235 -8.68 7.04 10.55
N ILE A 236 -10.02 6.98 10.61
CA ILE A 236 -10.79 5.82 10.13
C ILE A 236 -10.60 5.63 8.62
N ALA A 237 -10.73 6.70 7.84
CA ALA A 237 -10.54 6.66 6.39
C ALA A 237 -9.11 6.25 5.97
N ALA A 238 -8.10 6.48 6.81
CA ALA A 238 -6.72 6.10 6.54
C ALA A 238 -6.38 4.65 6.94
N LEU A 239 -7.22 3.95 7.71
CA LEU A 239 -6.94 2.59 8.20
C LEU A 239 -6.60 1.58 7.09
N PRO A 240 -7.24 1.57 5.92
CA PRO A 240 -6.89 0.64 4.86
C PRO A 240 -5.43 0.75 4.41
N LEU A 241 -4.78 1.90 4.58
CA LEU A 241 -3.37 2.08 4.23
C LEU A 241 -2.43 1.20 5.08
N SER A 242 -2.87 0.81 6.29
CA SER A 242 -2.14 -0.11 7.17
C SER A 242 -2.33 -1.59 6.82
N MET A 243 -3.38 -1.96 6.08
CA MET A 243 -3.69 -3.33 5.67
C MET A 243 -2.71 -3.79 4.57
N ARG A 244 -1.45 -4.08 4.95
CA ARG A 244 -0.36 -4.44 4.03
C ARG A 244 -0.08 -5.95 4.10
N GLY A 245 0.66 -6.45 3.09
CA GLY A 245 1.08 -7.84 3.01
C GLY A 245 0.17 -8.72 2.16
N TYR A 246 0.43 -10.01 2.18
CA TYR A 246 -0.28 -11.05 1.43
C TYR A 246 -0.60 -12.22 2.34
N GLY A 247 -1.61 -13.01 2.00
CA GLY A 247 -1.99 -14.21 2.73
C GLY A 247 -2.23 -13.92 4.22
N HIS A 248 -1.64 -14.74 5.09
CA HIS A 248 -1.79 -14.64 6.55
C HIS A 248 -1.34 -13.30 7.14
N VAL A 249 -0.31 -12.67 6.56
CA VAL A 249 0.17 -11.35 7.01
C VAL A 249 -0.89 -10.27 6.78
N LYS A 250 -1.55 -10.30 5.61
CA LYS A 250 -2.64 -9.36 5.32
C LYS A 250 -3.85 -9.60 6.22
N ILE A 251 -4.22 -10.85 6.46
CA ILE A 251 -5.33 -11.21 7.36
C ILE A 251 -5.08 -10.66 8.76
N ALA A 252 -3.85 -10.82 9.29
CA ALA A 252 -3.47 -10.29 10.60
C ALA A 252 -3.57 -8.74 10.62
N ASN A 253 -3.07 -8.06 9.59
CA ASN A 253 -3.13 -6.61 9.49
C ASN A 253 -4.57 -6.08 9.33
N VAL A 254 -5.44 -6.80 8.63
CA VAL A 254 -6.88 -6.48 8.55
C VAL A 254 -7.53 -6.61 9.92
N ALA A 255 -7.21 -7.66 10.70
CA ALA A 255 -7.74 -7.83 12.05
C ALA A 255 -7.30 -6.69 12.99
N LEU A 256 -6.03 -6.29 12.93
CA LEU A 256 -5.52 -5.14 13.70
C LEU A 256 -6.20 -3.83 13.29
N ALA A 257 -6.37 -3.61 11.99
CA ALA A 257 -7.06 -2.41 11.49
C ALA A 257 -8.54 -2.37 11.95
N ARG A 258 -9.24 -3.50 11.98
CA ARG A 258 -10.62 -3.59 12.49
C ARG A 258 -10.72 -3.31 13.98
N ALA A 259 -9.78 -3.82 14.78
CA ALA A 259 -9.74 -3.52 16.21
C ALA A 259 -9.53 -2.00 16.43
N ARG A 260 -8.62 -1.39 15.68
CA ARG A 260 -8.41 0.05 15.72
C ARG A 260 -9.60 0.86 15.20
N GLU A 261 -10.29 0.37 14.18
CA GLU A 261 -11.51 0.98 13.67
C GLU A 261 -12.59 1.07 14.74
N ALA A 262 -12.81 0.02 15.54
CA ALA A 262 -13.80 0.01 16.60
C ALA A 262 -13.51 1.08 17.67
N GLU A 263 -12.24 1.27 18.05
CA GLU A 263 -11.84 2.34 18.97
C GLU A 263 -12.11 3.74 18.38
N LEU A 264 -11.77 3.94 17.13
CA LEU A 264 -11.93 5.22 16.45
C LEU A 264 -13.40 5.55 16.19
N LEU A 265 -14.23 4.56 15.89
CA LEU A 265 -15.68 4.71 15.74
C LEU A 265 -16.32 5.12 17.06
N HIS A 266 -15.90 4.54 18.18
CA HIS A 266 -16.36 4.99 19.49
C HIS A 266 -16.00 6.46 19.77
N ARG A 267 -14.80 6.91 19.34
CA ARG A 267 -14.41 8.33 19.46
C ARG A 267 -15.20 9.23 18.51
N PHE A 268 -15.52 8.72 17.31
CA PHE A 268 -16.29 9.44 16.30
C PHE A 268 -17.73 9.70 16.76
N ASP A 269 -18.39 8.67 17.29
CA ASP A 269 -19.75 8.74 17.80
C ASP A 269 -19.98 7.73 18.93
N PRO A 270 -19.74 8.13 20.20
CA PRO A 270 -19.89 7.23 21.35
C PRO A 270 -21.31 6.72 21.58
N GLN A 271 -22.33 7.45 21.11
CA GLN A 271 -23.72 7.05 21.25
C GLN A 271 -24.08 5.93 20.29
N ARG A 272 -23.56 5.98 19.08
CA ARG A 272 -23.83 4.99 18.03
C ARG A 272 -22.91 3.76 18.12
N TYR A 273 -21.65 3.95 18.51
CA TYR A 273 -20.65 2.89 18.57
C TYR A 273 -20.20 2.66 20.02
N PRO A 274 -20.58 1.50 20.63
CA PRO A 274 -20.18 1.20 22.01
C PRO A 274 -18.66 1.09 22.13
N LYS A 275 -18.16 1.35 23.35
CA LYS A 275 -16.73 1.18 23.62
C LYS A 275 -16.33 -0.28 23.37
N PRO A 276 -15.34 -0.55 22.52
CA PRO A 276 -14.85 -1.91 22.32
C PRO A 276 -14.31 -2.47 23.63
N PRO A 277 -14.43 -3.79 23.85
CA PRO A 277 -13.77 -4.42 25.00
C PRO A 277 -12.28 -4.08 24.96
N ALA A 278 -11.68 -3.84 26.12
CA ALA A 278 -10.24 -3.60 26.21
C ALA A 278 -9.52 -4.75 25.50
N ALA A 279 -8.70 -4.40 24.50
CA ALA A 279 -7.89 -5.40 23.82
C ALA A 279 -7.11 -6.15 24.89
N ALA A 280 -7.28 -7.48 24.96
CA ALA A 280 -6.40 -8.29 25.78
C ALA A 280 -4.96 -7.90 25.38
N PRO A 281 -4.06 -7.67 26.34
CA PRO A 281 -2.69 -7.31 26.03
C PRO A 281 -2.18 -8.39 25.08
N THR A 282 -2.01 -8.03 23.81
CA THR A 282 -1.24 -8.85 22.88
C THR A 282 0.12 -8.94 23.52
N ALA A 283 0.41 -10.09 24.13
CA ALA A 283 1.74 -10.42 24.59
C ALA A 283 2.64 -10.21 23.39
N GLY A 284 3.23 -9.03 23.34
CA GLY A 284 4.20 -8.67 22.33
C GLY A 284 5.29 -9.71 22.46
N GLN A 285 5.37 -10.61 21.50
CA GLN A 285 6.57 -11.39 21.31
C GLN A 285 7.69 -10.45 20.86
N PHE A 286 8.11 -9.58 21.78
CA PHE A 286 9.49 -9.16 21.81
C PHE A 286 10.29 -10.43 22.13
N ARG A 287 10.66 -11.16 21.10
CA ARG A 287 11.80 -12.06 21.20
C ARG A 287 13.01 -11.16 21.42
N GLY A 288 13.25 -10.83 22.69
CA GLY A 288 14.49 -10.24 23.12
C GLY A 288 15.62 -11.14 22.62
N ILE A 289 16.52 -10.57 21.84
CA ILE A 289 17.81 -11.22 21.54
C ILE A 289 18.45 -11.40 22.92
N ALA A 290 18.59 -12.65 23.35
CA ALA A 290 19.31 -12.97 24.55
C ALA A 290 20.77 -12.51 24.36
N VAL A 291 21.15 -11.42 24.98
CA VAL A 291 22.54 -10.99 25.08
C VAL A 291 23.21 -11.94 26.08
N VAL A 292 23.89 -12.96 25.60
CA VAL A 292 24.77 -13.77 26.42
C VAL A 292 26.02 -12.93 26.68
N ALA A 293 26.09 -12.32 27.85
CA ALA A 293 27.34 -11.75 28.34
C ALA A 293 28.33 -12.90 28.59
N ARG A 294 29.48 -12.84 27.94
CA ARG A 294 30.70 -13.61 28.27
C ARG A 294 31.68 -12.68 28.98
#